data_48d3d86c071d7c9f4ded0c7357818565
#
_entry.id   48d3d86c071d7c9f4ded0c7357818565
#
_cell.length_a   1.000
_cell.length_b   1.000
_cell.length_c   1.000
_cell.angle_alpha   90.00
_cell.angle_beta   90.00
_cell.angle_gamma   90.00
#
_symmetry.space_group_name_H-M   'P 1'
#
loop_
_entity.id
_entity.type
_entity.pdbx_description
1 polymer ?
#
loop_
_entity_poly.entity_id
_entity_poly.type
_entity_poly.pdbx_seq_one_letter_code
_entity_poly.pdbx_strand_id
1 'polypeptide(L)'
;MVGHILQYHPAVIRLKELISQGELGKVQYIYSNRLNIGKVRTEENILWSFAPHDISVMLMLLEEEPVKVSSFGGEYLNLNIYDTTLTTLEFKNAVKGHIFVNWLHPYKEQKLIVVGSKAMAVFDDVSDEKLFVYPHTIEWKNGKTPIAQKADYVVIPVESAEPLKRELEHFIQYLRGRKRPKTDGLEGLKVLNILTLAGETLLGVKGDPQKEDKSKAYFVHESSHVDEGVWIGEGSKIWHFSHVLKGSKIG
;
A
#
# COMPACT_ATOMS: atom_id res chain seq x y z
N MET A 1 7.91 -7.65 13.73
CA MET A 1 7.08 -6.47 13.43
C MET A 1 7.65 -5.83 12.18
N VAL A 2 6.83 -5.39 11.26
CA VAL A 2 7.23 -4.72 10.01
C VAL A 2 7.03 -3.23 10.18
N GLY A 3 7.93 -2.40 9.62
CA GLY A 3 7.95 -0.94 9.77
C GLY A 3 6.90 -0.22 8.91
N HIS A 4 5.63 -0.59 9.01
CA HIS A 4 4.53 0.09 8.32
C HIS A 4 4.03 1.27 9.16
N ILE A 5 4.91 2.27 9.30
CA ILE A 5 4.79 3.42 10.20
C ILE A 5 3.45 4.18 10.07
N LEU A 6 2.87 4.28 8.86
CA LEU A 6 1.61 5.00 8.66
C LEU A 6 0.41 4.37 9.38
N GLN A 7 0.44 3.08 9.68
CA GLN A 7 -0.59 2.45 10.52
C GLN A 7 -0.61 3.01 11.95
N TYR A 8 0.46 3.66 12.38
CA TYR A 8 0.60 4.29 13.71
C TYR A 8 0.35 5.80 13.67
N HIS A 9 0.13 6.37 12.47
CA HIS A 9 -0.15 7.80 12.33
C HIS A 9 -1.51 8.13 12.95
N PRO A 10 -1.60 9.13 13.87
CA PRO A 10 -2.84 9.48 14.56
C PRO A 10 -4.02 9.76 13.62
N ALA A 11 -3.77 10.49 12.52
CA ALA A 11 -4.81 10.81 11.54
C ALA A 11 -5.30 9.55 10.79
N VAL A 12 -4.42 8.59 10.50
CA VAL A 12 -4.81 7.33 9.85
C VAL A 12 -5.62 6.45 10.81
N ILE A 13 -5.26 6.43 12.09
CA ILE A 13 -6.05 5.75 13.13
C ILE A 13 -7.44 6.41 13.23
N ARG A 14 -7.49 7.75 13.29
CA ARG A 14 -8.75 8.49 13.34
C ARG A 14 -9.61 8.26 12.08
N LEU A 15 -9.00 8.20 10.90
CA LEU A 15 -9.69 7.86 9.65
C LEU A 15 -10.31 6.47 9.71
N LYS A 16 -9.61 5.47 10.27
CA LYS A 16 -10.16 4.13 10.49
C LYS A 16 -11.38 4.16 11.41
N GLU A 17 -11.34 4.95 12.46
CA GLU A 17 -12.48 5.13 13.37
C GLU A 17 -13.70 5.72 12.64
N LEU A 18 -13.49 6.78 11.83
CA LEU A 18 -14.59 7.40 11.06
C LEU A 18 -15.24 6.39 10.10
N ILE A 19 -14.43 5.55 9.43
CA ILE A 19 -14.94 4.48 8.57
C ILE A 19 -15.75 3.48 9.40
N SER A 20 -15.22 3.02 10.53
CA SER A 20 -15.86 2.01 11.39
C SER A 20 -17.15 2.51 12.03
N GLN A 21 -17.24 3.80 12.35
CA GLN A 21 -18.41 4.47 12.86
C GLN A 21 -19.48 4.76 11.78
N GLY A 22 -19.15 4.52 10.50
CA GLY A 22 -20.07 4.77 9.39
C GLY A 22 -20.24 6.24 9.03
N GLU A 23 -19.38 7.12 9.52
CA GLU A 23 -19.40 8.57 9.23
C GLU A 23 -19.26 8.86 7.73
N LEU A 24 -18.43 8.08 7.02
CA LEU A 24 -18.29 8.19 5.58
C LEU A 24 -19.38 7.43 4.79
N GLY A 25 -20.23 6.67 5.47
CA GLY A 25 -21.15 5.73 4.84
C GLY A 25 -20.42 4.51 4.26
N LYS A 26 -20.97 3.91 3.19
CA LYS A 26 -20.30 2.79 2.50
C LYS A 26 -19.11 3.32 1.71
N VAL A 27 -17.91 2.79 1.98
CA VAL A 27 -16.73 3.11 1.18
C VAL A 27 -16.96 2.62 -0.25
N GLN A 28 -16.68 3.50 -1.22
CA GLN A 28 -16.87 3.25 -2.65
C GLN A 28 -15.53 3.22 -3.38
N TYR A 29 -14.62 4.10 -2.99
CA TYR A 29 -13.33 4.29 -3.63
C TYR A 29 -12.27 4.73 -2.62
N ILE A 30 -11.02 4.28 -2.82
CA ILE A 30 -9.86 4.70 -2.01
C ILE A 30 -8.68 4.94 -2.91
N TYR A 31 -7.93 6.02 -2.68
CA TYR A 31 -6.70 6.21 -3.46
C TYR A 31 -5.65 6.99 -2.70
N SER A 32 -4.40 6.82 -3.10
CA SER A 32 -3.27 7.55 -2.56
C SER A 32 -2.36 8.11 -3.64
N ASN A 33 -1.80 9.28 -3.34
CA ASN A 33 -0.71 9.90 -4.07
C ASN A 33 0.49 10.03 -3.13
N ARG A 34 1.63 9.48 -3.54
CA ARG A 34 2.92 9.66 -2.87
C ARG A 34 3.95 10.09 -3.88
N LEU A 35 4.11 11.39 -3.98
CA LEU A 35 4.82 12.06 -5.04
C LEU A 35 5.89 12.95 -4.44
N ASN A 36 7.09 12.91 -4.98
CA ASN A 36 8.18 13.79 -4.54
C ASN A 36 9.39 13.67 -5.44
N ILE A 37 9.98 14.77 -5.86
CA ILE A 37 11.33 14.76 -6.40
C ILE A 37 12.32 14.68 -5.23
N GLY A 38 12.71 13.46 -4.89
CA GLY A 38 13.57 13.18 -3.74
C GLY A 38 14.80 12.39 -4.15
N LYS A 39 15.22 11.46 -3.29
CA LYS A 39 16.31 10.54 -3.62
C LYS A 39 15.83 9.52 -4.65
N VAL A 40 16.21 9.73 -5.92
CA VAL A 40 16.05 8.73 -6.97
C VAL A 40 16.96 7.53 -6.65
N ARG A 41 16.42 6.34 -6.74
CA ARG A 41 17.16 5.11 -6.46
C ARG A 41 17.58 4.42 -7.76
N THR A 42 18.66 3.66 -7.68
CA THR A 42 19.18 2.88 -8.79
C THR A 42 19.08 1.37 -8.54
N GLU A 43 18.76 0.97 -7.32
CA GLU A 43 18.70 -0.41 -6.86
C GLU A 43 17.25 -0.98 -6.87
N GLU A 44 16.25 -0.12 -6.83
CA GLU A 44 14.84 -0.50 -6.80
C GLU A 44 13.98 0.51 -7.54
N ASN A 45 12.82 0.10 -8.03
CA ASN A 45 11.85 1.00 -8.65
C ASN A 45 10.95 1.70 -7.62
N ILE A 46 10.22 2.73 -8.07
CA ILE A 46 9.36 3.56 -7.20
C ILE A 46 8.24 2.76 -6.53
N LEU A 47 7.71 1.72 -7.18
CA LEU A 47 6.66 0.87 -6.62
C LEU A 47 7.10 0.26 -5.28
N TRP A 48 8.28 -0.38 -5.26
CA TRP A 48 8.83 -1.02 -4.08
C TRP A 48 9.27 -0.02 -3.01
N SER A 49 9.71 1.16 -3.45
CA SER A 49 10.19 2.20 -2.54
C SER A 49 9.05 2.92 -1.80
N PHE A 50 7.93 3.20 -2.47
CA PHE A 50 6.88 4.07 -1.92
C PHE A 50 5.56 3.36 -1.61
N ALA A 51 5.10 2.46 -2.47
CA ALA A 51 3.78 1.87 -2.36
C ALA A 51 3.54 0.95 -1.13
N PRO A 52 4.54 0.31 -0.50
CA PRO A 52 4.30 -0.57 0.66
C PRO A 52 3.49 0.10 1.77
N HIS A 53 3.80 1.35 2.08
CA HIS A 53 3.10 2.09 3.13
C HIS A 53 1.62 2.34 2.79
N ASP A 54 1.33 2.68 1.53
CA ASP A 54 -0.03 2.97 1.07
C ASP A 54 -0.86 1.68 0.98
N ILE A 55 -0.27 0.59 0.49
CA ILE A 55 -0.90 -0.74 0.49
C ILE A 55 -1.26 -1.16 1.92
N SER A 56 -0.31 -1.06 2.85
CA SER A 56 -0.51 -1.43 4.25
C SER A 56 -1.66 -0.65 4.89
N VAL A 57 -1.75 0.66 4.65
CA VAL A 57 -2.84 1.48 5.15
C VAL A 57 -4.18 1.12 4.51
N MET A 58 -4.22 0.89 3.19
CA MET A 58 -5.47 0.50 2.51
C MET A 58 -6.00 -0.84 3.04
N LEU A 59 -5.12 -1.84 3.24
CA LEU A 59 -5.49 -3.11 3.84
C LEU A 59 -6.05 -2.94 5.26
N MET A 60 -5.42 -2.07 6.07
CA MET A 60 -5.90 -1.78 7.41
C MET A 60 -7.26 -1.08 7.40
N LEU A 61 -7.47 -0.11 6.52
CA LEU A 61 -8.72 0.65 6.46
C LEU A 61 -9.90 -0.19 5.97
N LEU A 62 -9.68 -0.99 4.93
CA LEU A 62 -10.73 -1.81 4.31
C LEU A 62 -10.92 -3.19 4.98
N GLU A 63 -9.92 -3.66 5.75
CA GLU A 63 -9.88 -5.01 6.36
C GLU A 63 -10.08 -6.14 5.34
N GLU A 64 -9.71 -5.89 4.10
CA GLU A 64 -9.92 -6.79 2.97
C GLU A 64 -8.69 -6.77 2.05
N GLU A 65 -8.37 -7.91 1.46
CA GLU A 65 -7.33 -8.02 0.43
C GLU A 65 -7.95 -7.84 -0.97
N PRO A 66 -7.26 -7.16 -1.91
CA PRO A 66 -7.78 -7.00 -3.26
C PRO A 66 -7.85 -8.35 -3.98
N VAL A 67 -8.88 -8.52 -4.79
CA VAL A 67 -9.07 -9.70 -5.65
C VAL A 67 -8.38 -9.55 -7.00
N LYS A 68 -8.01 -8.31 -7.36
CA LYS A 68 -7.27 -8.02 -8.58
C LYS A 68 -6.33 -6.85 -8.34
N VAL A 69 -5.11 -7.00 -8.84
CA VAL A 69 -4.05 -5.99 -8.81
C VAL A 69 -3.54 -5.81 -10.22
N SER A 70 -3.34 -4.57 -10.64
CA SER A 70 -2.73 -4.26 -11.93
C SER A 70 -1.95 -2.96 -11.83
N SER A 71 -0.79 -2.90 -12.44
CA SER A 71 0.07 -1.71 -12.46
C SER A 71 0.55 -1.41 -13.86
N PHE A 72 0.74 -0.13 -14.12
CA PHE A 72 1.50 0.36 -15.27
C PHE A 72 2.42 1.50 -14.82
N GLY A 73 3.46 1.76 -15.56
CA GLY A 73 4.44 2.77 -15.18
C GLY A 73 5.32 3.21 -16.34
N GLY A 74 6.26 4.10 -16.03
CA GLY A 74 7.24 4.62 -16.98
C GLY A 74 8.65 4.64 -16.40
N GLU A 75 9.61 4.38 -17.27
CA GLU A 75 11.05 4.38 -17.04
C GLU A 75 11.63 5.57 -17.81
N TYR A 76 11.96 6.64 -17.13
CA TYR A 76 12.39 7.89 -17.78
C TYR A 76 13.85 8.23 -17.49
N LEU A 77 14.39 7.79 -16.36
CA LEU A 77 15.75 8.09 -15.94
C LEU A 77 16.71 6.93 -16.18
N ASN A 78 16.31 5.72 -15.80
CA ASN A 78 17.12 4.53 -15.96
C ASN A 78 16.29 3.41 -16.56
N LEU A 79 16.88 2.68 -17.51
CA LEU A 79 16.25 1.51 -18.11
C LEU A 79 16.01 0.43 -17.05
N ASN A 80 14.84 -0.21 -17.10
CA ASN A 80 14.37 -1.25 -16.16
C ASN A 80 14.10 -0.76 -14.73
N ILE A 81 14.07 0.55 -14.48
CA ILE A 81 13.73 1.13 -13.19
C ILE A 81 12.57 2.09 -13.39
N TYR A 82 11.38 1.69 -12.93
CA TYR A 82 10.18 2.55 -13.02
C TYR A 82 10.31 3.76 -12.09
N ASP A 83 10.20 4.97 -12.65
CA ASP A 83 10.21 6.25 -11.94
C ASP A 83 8.82 6.69 -11.53
N THR A 84 7.81 6.17 -12.19
CA THR A 84 6.40 6.42 -11.91
C THR A 84 5.59 5.14 -12.10
N THR A 85 4.66 4.87 -11.18
CA THR A 85 3.72 3.77 -11.32
C THR A 85 2.33 4.16 -10.84
N LEU A 86 1.32 3.65 -11.52
CA LEU A 86 -0.07 3.66 -11.08
C LEU A 86 -0.53 2.21 -10.89
N THR A 87 -0.82 1.84 -9.65
CA THR A 87 -1.33 0.53 -9.29
C THR A 87 -2.82 0.62 -9.02
N THR A 88 -3.61 -0.22 -9.62
CA THR A 88 -5.06 -0.33 -9.39
C THR A 88 -5.39 -1.58 -8.58
N LEU A 89 -6.36 -1.44 -7.69
CA LEU A 89 -6.81 -2.47 -6.76
C LEU A 89 -8.32 -2.64 -6.88
N GLU A 90 -8.78 -3.87 -7.01
CA GLU A 90 -10.22 -4.19 -6.97
C GLU A 90 -10.50 -5.10 -5.78
N PHE A 91 -11.50 -4.77 -4.95
CA PHE A 91 -11.89 -5.52 -3.77
C PHE A 91 -13.24 -6.22 -3.97
N LYS A 92 -13.53 -7.27 -3.19
CA LYS A 92 -14.76 -8.10 -3.35
C LYS A 92 -16.05 -7.27 -3.25
N ASN A 93 -16.07 -6.29 -2.35
CA ASN A 93 -17.24 -5.44 -2.11
C ASN A 93 -17.45 -4.34 -3.17
N ALA A 94 -16.87 -4.51 -4.37
CA ALA A 94 -16.87 -3.54 -5.47
C ALA A 94 -16.15 -2.22 -5.15
N VAL A 95 -15.46 -2.13 -4.02
CA VAL A 95 -14.56 -1.01 -3.74
C VAL A 95 -13.39 -1.09 -4.71
N LYS A 96 -13.04 0.04 -5.31
CA LYS A 96 -11.87 0.18 -6.15
C LYS A 96 -10.88 1.14 -5.51
N GLY A 97 -9.61 0.96 -5.83
CA GLY A 97 -8.58 1.87 -5.37
C GLY A 97 -7.46 2.03 -6.37
N HIS A 98 -6.67 3.05 -6.17
CA HIS A 98 -5.39 3.18 -6.85
C HIS A 98 -4.33 3.81 -5.95
N ILE A 99 -3.09 3.51 -6.28
CA ILE A 99 -1.89 4.07 -5.65
C ILE A 99 -1.04 4.66 -6.77
N PHE A 100 -0.83 5.97 -6.71
CA PHE A 100 0.05 6.67 -7.64
C PHE A 100 1.32 7.11 -6.90
N VAL A 101 2.46 6.59 -7.37
CA VAL A 101 3.78 6.92 -6.82
C VAL A 101 4.70 7.42 -7.92
N ASN A 102 5.48 8.50 -7.62
CA ASN A 102 6.31 9.15 -8.62
C ASN A 102 7.48 9.88 -7.96
N TRP A 103 8.72 9.68 -8.51
CA TRP A 103 9.90 10.43 -8.10
C TRP A 103 10.10 11.74 -8.87
N LEU A 104 9.40 11.95 -9.97
CA LEU A 104 9.62 13.09 -10.89
C LEU A 104 8.69 14.26 -10.60
N HIS A 105 7.95 14.21 -9.49
CA HIS A 105 6.97 15.23 -9.16
C HIS A 105 7.65 16.43 -8.49
N PRO A 106 7.39 17.69 -8.93
CA PRO A 106 8.16 18.85 -8.51
C PRO A 106 7.97 19.26 -7.05
N TYR A 107 6.90 18.83 -6.42
CA TYR A 107 6.63 19.09 -4.99
C TYR A 107 6.18 17.80 -4.29
N LYS A 108 6.35 17.78 -2.96
CA LYS A 108 5.93 16.66 -2.14
C LYS A 108 4.41 16.65 -2.01
N GLU A 109 3.78 15.53 -2.37
CA GLU A 109 2.39 15.22 -2.08
C GLU A 109 2.32 13.85 -1.42
N GLN A 110 1.65 13.76 -0.26
CA GLN A 110 1.40 12.51 0.44
C GLN A 110 -0.02 12.53 0.95
N LYS A 111 -0.94 12.04 0.12
CA LYS A 111 -2.38 12.07 0.39
C LYS A 111 -2.98 10.68 0.28
N LEU A 112 -3.91 10.39 1.16
CA LEU A 112 -4.79 9.25 1.08
C LEU A 112 -6.22 9.73 1.17
N ILE A 113 -7.04 9.35 0.19
CA ILE A 113 -8.42 9.79 0.05
C ILE A 113 -9.36 8.58 0.13
N VAL A 114 -10.39 8.68 0.97
CA VAL A 114 -11.45 7.68 1.08
C VAL A 114 -12.76 8.33 0.68
N VAL A 115 -13.37 7.81 -0.38
CA VAL A 115 -14.65 8.27 -0.89
C VAL A 115 -15.74 7.33 -0.39
N GLY A 116 -16.62 7.84 0.44
CA GLY A 116 -17.79 7.14 0.95
C GLY A 116 -19.09 7.66 0.35
N SER A 117 -20.19 6.97 0.64
CA SER A 117 -21.53 7.34 0.13
C SER A 117 -22.13 8.56 0.83
N LYS A 118 -21.60 8.98 1.98
CA LYS A 118 -22.07 10.13 2.76
C LYS A 118 -21.08 11.27 2.82
N ALA A 119 -19.79 10.96 2.77
CA ALA A 119 -18.72 11.94 2.87
C ALA A 119 -17.43 11.39 2.25
N MET A 120 -16.51 12.30 1.94
CA MET A 120 -15.13 11.97 1.55
C MET A 120 -14.17 12.43 2.66
N ALA A 121 -13.20 11.59 3.01
CA ALA A 121 -12.12 11.95 3.91
C ALA A 121 -10.80 12.07 3.17
N VAL A 122 -9.98 13.05 3.54
CA VAL A 122 -8.64 13.29 3.01
C VAL A 122 -7.65 13.31 4.16
N PHE A 123 -6.75 12.36 4.18
CA PHE A 123 -5.53 12.43 4.96
C PHE A 123 -4.45 13.09 4.13
N ASP A 124 -3.86 14.18 4.61
CA ASP A 124 -2.75 14.90 3.98
C ASP A 124 -1.57 14.98 4.94
N ASP A 125 -0.53 14.18 4.67
CA ASP A 125 0.65 14.09 5.53
C ASP A 125 1.56 15.33 5.43
N VAL A 126 1.37 16.17 4.43
CA VAL A 126 2.16 17.39 4.22
C VAL A 126 1.51 18.60 4.88
N SER A 127 0.20 18.63 5.00
CA SER A 127 -0.54 19.71 5.64
C SER A 127 -0.30 19.78 7.16
N ASP A 128 -0.42 20.96 7.77
CA ASP A 128 -0.42 21.10 9.23
C ASP A 128 -1.63 20.41 9.85
N GLU A 129 -2.79 20.63 9.27
CA GLU A 129 -4.02 19.89 9.56
C GLU A 129 -4.02 18.59 8.74
N LYS A 130 -4.05 17.45 9.42
CA LYS A 130 -3.79 16.15 8.79
C LYS A 130 -5.01 15.45 8.23
N LEU A 131 -6.22 15.76 8.70
CA LEU A 131 -7.43 15.02 8.35
C LEU A 131 -8.61 15.96 8.11
N PHE A 132 -9.18 15.82 6.91
CA PHE A 132 -10.33 16.61 6.46
C PHE A 132 -11.49 15.69 6.09
N VAL A 133 -12.71 16.10 6.40
CA VAL A 133 -13.93 15.43 5.93
C VAL A 133 -14.77 16.42 5.14
N TYR A 134 -15.18 16.01 3.95
CA TYR A 134 -16.05 16.74 3.04
C TYR A 134 -17.43 16.09 3.05
N PRO A 135 -18.44 16.65 3.77
CA PRO A 135 -19.76 16.07 3.88
C PRO A 135 -20.65 16.46 2.68
N HIS A 136 -20.17 16.23 1.45
CA HIS A 136 -20.96 16.47 0.24
C HIS A 136 -21.70 15.20 -0.17
N THR A 137 -22.90 15.38 -0.69
CA THR A 137 -23.76 14.29 -1.13
C THR A 137 -24.31 14.53 -2.52
N ILE A 138 -24.83 13.49 -3.14
CA ILE A 138 -25.57 13.57 -4.39
C ILE A 138 -27.00 13.16 -4.11
N GLU A 139 -27.93 14.09 -4.33
CA GLU A 139 -29.37 13.85 -4.24
C GLU A 139 -29.94 13.59 -5.64
N TRP A 140 -30.88 12.66 -5.73
CA TRP A 140 -31.54 12.35 -7.00
C TRP A 140 -32.92 13.00 -7.06
N LYS A 141 -33.07 14.08 -7.84
CA LYS A 141 -34.35 14.71 -8.10
C LYS A 141 -35.19 13.81 -9.02
N ASN A 142 -36.39 13.43 -8.52
CA ASN A 142 -37.31 12.52 -9.21
C ASN A 142 -36.66 11.18 -9.64
N GLY A 143 -35.62 10.71 -8.91
CA GLY A 143 -34.91 9.47 -9.23
C GLY A 143 -34.12 9.46 -10.53
N LYS A 144 -34.01 10.60 -11.22
CA LYS A 144 -33.38 10.67 -12.56
C LYS A 144 -32.24 11.68 -12.66
N THR A 145 -32.35 12.82 -11.99
CA THR A 145 -31.36 13.91 -12.14
C THR A 145 -30.50 14.01 -10.89
N PRO A 146 -29.16 13.77 -10.98
CA PRO A 146 -28.27 13.95 -9.86
C PRO A 146 -28.03 15.43 -9.59
N ILE A 147 -28.12 15.84 -8.34
CA ILE A 147 -27.81 17.19 -7.86
C ILE A 147 -26.72 17.08 -6.80
N ALA A 148 -25.57 17.68 -7.04
CA ALA A 148 -24.47 17.73 -6.07
C ALA A 148 -24.79 18.78 -4.99
N GLN A 149 -24.81 18.33 -3.75
CA GLN A 149 -24.86 19.16 -2.55
C GLN A 149 -23.43 19.34 -2.06
N LYS A 150 -22.83 20.49 -2.39
CA LYS A 150 -21.49 20.85 -1.94
C LYS A 150 -21.55 21.41 -0.52
N ALA A 151 -20.60 21.01 0.30
CA ALA A 151 -20.40 21.56 1.63
C ALA A 151 -18.93 21.87 1.85
N ASP A 152 -18.64 22.80 2.75
CA ASP A 152 -17.27 23.07 3.16
C ASP A 152 -16.72 21.86 3.93
N TYR A 153 -15.40 21.70 3.89
CA TYR A 153 -14.74 20.66 4.64
C TYR A 153 -14.74 20.96 6.14
N VAL A 154 -14.69 19.90 6.92
CA VAL A 154 -14.47 19.96 8.36
C VAL A 154 -13.10 19.39 8.66
N VAL A 155 -12.30 20.13 9.43
CA VAL A 155 -11.03 19.62 9.95
C VAL A 155 -11.37 18.68 11.11
N ILE A 156 -10.84 17.48 11.04
CA ILE A 156 -10.99 16.51 12.13
C ILE A 156 -9.77 16.64 13.05
N PRO A 157 -9.99 17.01 14.32
CA PRO A 157 -8.92 17.09 15.30
C PRO A 157 -8.20 15.75 15.45
N VAL A 158 -6.87 15.81 15.44
CA VAL A 158 -6.01 14.66 15.57
C VAL A 158 -5.01 14.91 16.68
N GLU A 159 -4.76 13.89 17.48
CA GLU A 159 -3.72 13.97 18.52
C GLU A 159 -2.34 14.25 17.90
N SER A 160 -1.59 15.14 18.51
CA SER A 160 -0.20 15.38 18.12
C SER A 160 0.68 14.27 18.69
N ALA A 161 1.10 13.33 17.85
CA ALA A 161 2.03 12.28 18.23
C ALA A 161 2.88 11.82 17.04
N GLU A 162 4.11 11.42 17.33
CA GLU A 162 5.02 10.90 16.32
C GLU A 162 4.71 9.43 16.01
N PRO A 163 4.41 9.08 14.74
CA PRO A 163 4.09 7.71 14.34
C PRO A 163 5.19 6.71 14.69
N LEU A 164 6.47 7.05 14.48
CA LEU A 164 7.59 6.18 14.80
C LEU A 164 7.68 5.89 16.30
N LYS A 165 7.46 6.88 17.14
CA LYS A 165 7.44 6.69 18.60
C LYS A 165 6.35 5.71 19.00
N ARG A 166 5.13 5.85 18.46
CA ARG A 166 4.02 4.92 18.69
C ARG A 166 4.33 3.49 18.23
N GLU A 167 4.98 3.36 17.09
CA GLU A 167 5.41 2.06 16.58
C GLU A 167 6.40 1.39 17.53
N LEU A 168 7.42 2.11 17.98
CA LEU A 168 8.43 1.61 18.94
C LEU A 168 7.81 1.28 20.31
N GLU A 169 6.92 2.13 20.81
CA GLU A 169 6.19 1.84 22.07
C GLU A 169 5.35 0.57 21.94
N HIS A 170 4.67 0.36 20.82
CA HIS A 170 3.91 -0.86 20.55
C HIS A 170 4.83 -2.08 20.48
N PHE A 171 6.00 -1.96 19.87
CA PHE A 171 6.99 -3.04 19.85
C PHE A 171 7.46 -3.41 21.27
N ILE A 172 7.75 -2.43 22.12
CA ILE A 172 8.14 -2.66 23.50
C ILE A 172 6.99 -3.32 24.30
N GLN A 173 5.76 -2.88 24.11
CA GLN A 173 4.58 -3.48 24.73
C GLN A 173 4.41 -4.94 24.30
N TYR A 174 4.63 -5.24 23.02
CA TYR A 174 4.62 -6.61 22.51
C TYR A 174 5.67 -7.50 23.21
N LEU A 175 6.91 -7.02 23.33
CA LEU A 175 7.98 -7.76 24.02
C LEU A 175 7.61 -8.11 25.46
N ARG A 176 6.96 -7.19 26.18
CA ARG A 176 6.54 -7.36 27.57
C ARG A 176 5.31 -8.25 27.72
N GLY A 177 4.32 -8.07 26.87
CA GLY A 177 3.01 -8.72 26.98
C GLY A 177 2.77 -9.90 26.04
N ARG A 178 3.70 -10.20 25.12
CA ARG A 178 3.61 -11.23 24.07
C ARG A 178 2.32 -11.12 23.22
N LYS A 179 1.78 -9.91 23.11
CA LYS A 179 0.64 -9.64 22.22
C LYS A 179 1.14 -9.49 20.79
N ARG A 180 0.42 -10.06 19.84
CA ARG A 180 0.76 -9.98 18.44
C ARG A 180 0.73 -8.52 17.95
N PRO A 181 1.81 -8.00 17.31
CA PRO A 181 1.79 -6.64 16.75
C PRO A 181 0.82 -6.54 15.58
N LYS A 182 0.20 -5.37 15.38
CA LYS A 182 -0.71 -5.15 14.26
C LYS A 182 -0.01 -5.19 12.90
N THR A 183 1.28 -4.81 12.86
CA THR A 183 2.14 -4.91 11.67
C THR A 183 3.07 -6.11 11.82
N ASP A 184 2.52 -7.30 11.92
CA ASP A 184 3.29 -8.53 12.05
C ASP A 184 3.77 -9.09 10.71
N GLY A 185 4.40 -10.27 10.72
CA GLY A 185 4.89 -10.90 9.49
C GLY A 185 3.77 -11.32 8.52
N LEU A 186 2.56 -11.60 9.00
CA LEU A 186 1.43 -11.93 8.11
C LEU A 186 0.87 -10.68 7.42
N GLU A 187 0.81 -9.57 8.13
CA GLU A 187 0.47 -8.28 7.51
C GLU A 187 1.51 -7.90 6.46
N GLY A 188 2.80 -8.03 6.79
CA GLY A 188 3.88 -7.80 5.84
C GLY A 188 3.82 -8.71 4.62
N LEU A 189 3.45 -9.98 4.79
CA LEU A 189 3.27 -10.92 3.68
C LEU A 189 2.12 -10.50 2.73
N LYS A 190 1.01 -9.98 3.27
CA LYS A 190 -0.08 -9.46 2.43
C LYS A 190 0.36 -8.28 1.57
N VAL A 191 1.11 -7.34 2.16
CA VAL A 191 1.68 -6.21 1.43
C VAL A 191 2.64 -6.69 0.35
N LEU A 192 3.52 -7.63 0.68
CA LEU A 192 4.48 -8.21 -0.26
C LEU A 192 3.79 -8.91 -1.43
N ASN A 193 2.76 -9.71 -1.19
CA ASN A 193 1.99 -10.37 -2.24
C ASN A 193 1.38 -9.36 -3.23
N ILE A 194 0.82 -8.26 -2.73
CA ILE A 194 0.25 -7.21 -3.59
C ILE A 194 1.33 -6.52 -4.41
N LEU A 195 2.49 -6.21 -3.81
CA LEU A 195 3.63 -5.63 -4.52
C LEU A 195 4.16 -6.55 -5.61
N THR A 196 4.22 -7.84 -5.33
CA THR A 196 4.62 -8.86 -6.30
C THR A 196 3.69 -8.89 -7.50
N LEU A 197 2.37 -9.01 -7.26
CA LEU A 197 1.37 -8.99 -8.33
C LEU A 197 1.41 -7.68 -9.14
N ALA A 198 1.60 -6.54 -8.47
CA ALA A 198 1.76 -5.25 -9.13
C ALA A 198 3.02 -5.22 -10.02
N GLY A 199 4.14 -5.74 -9.51
CA GLY A 199 5.39 -5.85 -10.25
C GLY A 199 5.29 -6.75 -11.49
N GLU A 200 4.63 -7.90 -11.37
CA GLU A 200 4.39 -8.83 -12.49
C GLU A 200 3.60 -8.16 -13.63
N THR A 201 2.58 -7.35 -13.29
CA THR A 201 1.82 -6.62 -14.31
C THR A 201 2.62 -5.50 -14.96
N LEU A 202 3.53 -4.84 -14.23
CA LEU A 202 4.45 -3.85 -14.79
C LEU A 202 5.38 -4.47 -15.85
N LEU A 203 5.86 -5.67 -15.60
CA LEU A 203 6.76 -6.38 -16.50
C LEU A 203 6.03 -7.03 -17.69
N GLY A 204 4.71 -6.86 -17.81
CA GLY A 204 3.90 -7.48 -18.86
C GLY A 204 3.76 -8.99 -18.69
N VAL A 205 4.19 -9.54 -17.58
CA VAL A 205 3.93 -10.92 -17.20
C VAL A 205 2.44 -11.01 -16.90
N LYS A 206 1.66 -11.65 -17.78
CA LYS A 206 0.26 -11.96 -17.50
C LYS A 206 0.27 -12.88 -16.28
N GLY A 207 -0.05 -12.32 -15.12
CA GLY A 207 -0.10 -13.06 -13.88
C GLY A 207 -1.09 -14.22 -13.99
N ASP A 208 -0.57 -15.41 -14.23
CA ASP A 208 -1.23 -16.64 -13.83
C ASP A 208 -0.60 -17.00 -12.47
N PRO A 209 -1.32 -16.83 -11.35
CA PRO A 209 -0.75 -17.12 -10.02
C PRO A 209 -0.44 -18.61 -9.80
N GLN A 210 -0.53 -19.46 -10.82
CA GLN A 210 -0.35 -20.90 -10.72
C GLN A 210 0.73 -21.50 -11.63
N LYS A 211 1.56 -20.71 -12.31
CA LYS A 211 2.74 -21.29 -12.96
C LYS A 211 3.94 -21.36 -12.01
N GLU A 212 3.81 -22.18 -10.98
CA GLU A 212 4.99 -22.77 -10.34
C GLU A 212 5.60 -23.76 -11.37
N ASP A 213 6.85 -23.53 -11.73
CA ASP A 213 7.62 -24.56 -12.45
C ASP A 213 7.82 -25.76 -11.51
N LYS A 214 6.92 -26.73 -11.61
CA LYS A 214 6.91 -27.95 -10.77
C LYS A 214 8.13 -28.84 -10.99
N SER A 215 9.07 -28.47 -11.86
CA SER A 215 10.29 -29.25 -12.13
C SER A 215 11.41 -29.03 -11.11
N LYS A 216 11.36 -27.93 -10.34
CA LYS A 216 12.36 -27.62 -9.33
C LYS A 216 11.82 -27.85 -7.92
N ALA A 217 12.63 -28.44 -7.06
CA ALA A 217 12.31 -28.67 -5.65
C ALA A 217 12.13 -27.36 -4.84
N TYR A 218 12.52 -26.22 -5.40
CA TYR A 218 12.44 -24.89 -4.80
C TYR A 218 12.10 -23.83 -5.87
N PHE A 219 11.60 -22.69 -5.44
CA PHE A 219 11.28 -21.56 -6.31
C PHE A 219 12.35 -20.47 -6.21
N VAL A 220 12.76 -19.93 -7.35
CA VAL A 220 13.60 -18.71 -7.45
C VAL A 220 12.93 -17.77 -8.43
N HIS A 221 12.61 -16.57 -7.98
CA HIS A 221 12.07 -15.54 -8.86
C HIS A 221 13.12 -15.09 -9.90
N GLU A 222 12.69 -14.83 -11.12
CA GLU A 222 13.58 -14.47 -12.24
C GLU A 222 14.46 -13.23 -11.99
N SER A 223 13.98 -12.28 -11.17
CA SER A 223 14.76 -11.10 -10.77
C SER A 223 15.76 -11.37 -9.64
N SER A 224 15.86 -12.59 -9.14
CA SER A 224 16.79 -12.98 -8.08
C SER A 224 17.98 -13.71 -8.64
N HIS A 225 19.13 -13.49 -8.04
CA HIS A 225 20.38 -14.15 -8.40
C HIS A 225 20.78 -15.13 -7.31
N VAL A 226 21.09 -16.37 -7.71
CA VAL A 226 21.61 -17.41 -6.82
C VAL A 226 22.95 -17.83 -7.36
N ASP A 227 24.00 -17.65 -6.55
CA ASP A 227 25.35 -18.02 -6.92
C ASP A 227 25.50 -19.55 -7.08
N GLU A 228 26.48 -19.98 -7.87
CA GLU A 228 26.80 -21.40 -7.99
C GLU A 228 27.24 -22.00 -6.65
N GLY A 229 26.78 -23.22 -6.37
CA GLY A 229 27.13 -23.95 -5.14
C GLY A 229 26.32 -23.55 -3.90
N VAL A 230 25.21 -22.82 -4.08
CA VAL A 230 24.20 -22.60 -3.02
C VAL A 230 23.35 -23.85 -2.87
N TRP A 231 23.09 -24.24 -1.62
CA TRP A 231 22.12 -25.29 -1.32
C TRP A 231 20.78 -24.65 -0.94
N ILE A 232 19.70 -25.07 -1.61
CA ILE A 232 18.33 -24.60 -1.32
C ILE A 232 17.46 -25.83 -1.07
N GLY A 233 16.84 -25.90 0.10
CA GLY A 233 15.96 -26.98 0.49
C GLY A 233 14.64 -27.00 -0.29
N GLU A 234 14.03 -28.19 -0.35
CA GLU A 234 12.74 -28.41 -1.02
C GLU A 234 11.64 -27.53 -0.43
N GLY A 235 10.80 -26.94 -1.28
CA GLY A 235 9.73 -26.01 -0.88
C GLY A 235 10.18 -24.60 -0.55
N SER A 236 11.50 -24.31 -0.51
CA SER A 236 12.01 -22.95 -0.28
C SER A 236 11.62 -22.02 -1.42
N LYS A 237 11.36 -20.74 -1.09
CA LYS A 237 11.01 -19.72 -2.09
C LYS A 237 11.95 -18.52 -1.96
N ILE A 238 12.73 -18.27 -3.01
CA ILE A 238 13.58 -17.08 -3.16
C ILE A 238 12.78 -16.06 -3.96
N TRP A 239 12.35 -15.01 -3.29
CA TRP A 239 11.52 -13.97 -3.88
C TRP A 239 12.36 -12.88 -4.58
N HIS A 240 11.67 -11.91 -5.18
CA HIS A 240 12.22 -10.83 -6.01
C HIS A 240 13.46 -10.17 -5.41
N PHE A 241 14.40 -9.81 -6.29
CA PHE A 241 15.59 -9.00 -5.99
C PHE A 241 16.48 -9.55 -4.86
N SER A 242 16.41 -10.86 -4.63
CA SER A 242 17.27 -11.53 -3.66
C SER A 242 18.57 -11.94 -4.33
N HIS A 243 19.69 -11.76 -3.65
CA HIS A 243 20.96 -12.34 -4.04
C HIS A 243 21.41 -13.32 -2.97
N VAL A 244 21.46 -14.59 -3.34
CA VAL A 244 21.91 -15.67 -2.45
C VAL A 244 23.36 -15.98 -2.79
N LEU A 245 24.25 -15.62 -1.87
CA LEU A 245 25.70 -15.70 -2.07
C LEU A 245 26.20 -17.14 -1.98
N LYS A 246 27.30 -17.41 -2.70
CA LYS A 246 28.01 -18.70 -2.68
C LYS A 246 28.29 -19.20 -1.26
N GLY A 247 28.00 -20.47 -1.03
CA GLY A 247 28.18 -21.12 0.26
C GLY A 247 27.00 -20.99 1.23
N SER A 248 25.94 -20.26 0.86
CA SER A 248 24.71 -20.18 1.63
C SER A 248 23.96 -21.51 1.62
N LYS A 249 23.27 -21.81 2.76
CA LYS A 249 22.33 -22.91 2.87
C LYS A 249 20.99 -22.35 3.33
N ILE A 250 19.94 -22.57 2.53
CA ILE A 250 18.55 -22.13 2.80
C ILE A 250 17.68 -23.38 2.85
N GLY A 251 16.89 -23.53 3.92
CA GLY A 251 16.02 -24.67 4.08
C GLY A 251 14.93 -24.41 5.09
#